data_22ccd1f4204d37af272d6014bce52cc1
#
_entry.id   22ccd1f4204d37af272d6014bce52cc1
#
_cell.length_a   1.000
_cell.length_b   1.000
_cell.length_c   1.000
_cell.angle_alpha   90.00
_cell.angle_beta   90.00
_cell.angle_gamma   90.00
#
_symmetry.space_group_name_H-M   'P 1'
#
loop_
_entity.id
_entity.type
_entity.pdbx_description
1 polymer ?
#
loop_
_entity_poly.entity_id
_entity_poly.type
_entity_poly.pdbx_seq_one_letter_code
_entity_poly.pdbx_strand_id
1 'polypeptide(L)'
;MKQKLKIATILPYKENYTFSKAQAAAIWVCDFLKYSKHKKENYIFGNTDSKDFLSKNYVNVPIKLRSKFSSTTIEYCNNFISLIKNREFDIIEIHNRPLVFNLLKKELNSKFIMYFHNDPLTMNGSKSVNERLSL
;
A
#
# COMPACT_ATOMS: atom_id res chain seq x y z
N MET A 1 -12.94 17.29 20.59
CA MET A 1 -12.35 15.95 20.41
C MET A 1 -11.29 16.03 19.31
N LYS A 2 -10.07 15.55 19.56
CA LYS A 2 -9.09 15.37 18.47
C LYS A 2 -9.62 14.30 17.53
N GLN A 3 -9.84 14.63 16.28
CA GLN A 3 -10.19 13.68 15.24
C GLN A 3 -9.09 12.59 15.19
N LYS A 4 -9.49 11.32 15.27
CA LYS A 4 -8.54 10.21 15.19
C LYS A 4 -8.03 10.08 13.77
N LEU A 5 -6.73 10.13 13.61
CA LEU A 5 -6.06 10.01 12.32
C LEU A 5 -6.30 8.61 11.72
N LYS A 6 -6.83 8.56 10.49
CA LYS A 6 -7.00 7.29 9.75
C LYS A 6 -5.89 7.12 8.73
N ILE A 7 -5.20 5.99 8.79
CA ILE A 7 -4.03 5.69 7.95
C ILE A 7 -4.33 4.46 7.10
N ALA A 8 -4.05 4.54 5.80
CA ALA A 8 -3.98 3.38 4.91
C ALA A 8 -2.52 3.08 4.59
N THR A 9 -2.04 1.91 4.98
CA THR A 9 -0.71 1.41 4.61
C THR A 9 -0.85 0.43 3.46
N ILE A 10 -0.27 0.74 2.30
CA ILE A 10 -0.37 -0.05 1.08
C ILE A 10 0.94 -0.80 0.86
N LEU A 11 0.85 -2.12 0.91
CA LEU A 11 1.96 -3.04 0.64
C LEU A 11 2.14 -3.29 -0.86
N PRO A 12 3.32 -3.71 -1.30
CA PRO A 12 3.53 -4.21 -2.64
C PRO A 12 2.56 -5.36 -2.97
N TYR A 13 1.94 -5.35 -4.13
CA TYR A 13 0.94 -6.34 -4.54
C TYR A 13 1.47 -7.77 -4.76
N LYS A 14 2.77 -7.98 -4.65
CA LYS A 14 3.41 -9.31 -4.67
C LYS A 14 3.88 -9.78 -3.30
N GLU A 15 3.60 -9.02 -2.25
CA GLU A 15 3.97 -9.37 -0.89
C GLU A 15 2.76 -9.87 -0.10
N ASN A 16 2.88 -11.06 0.47
CA ASN A 16 1.88 -11.62 1.36
C ASN A 16 2.00 -11.02 2.76
N TYR A 17 0.88 -10.67 3.36
CA TYR A 17 0.78 -10.21 4.75
C TYR A 17 0.22 -11.32 5.64
N THR A 18 0.93 -12.44 5.71
CA THR A 18 0.48 -13.67 6.38
C THR A 18 1.58 -14.27 7.24
N PHE A 19 1.19 -15.06 8.25
CA PHE A 19 2.17 -15.78 9.09
C PHE A 19 3.02 -16.77 8.30
N SER A 20 2.42 -17.41 7.29
CA SER A 20 3.07 -18.47 6.52
C SER A 20 4.01 -17.96 5.42
N LYS A 21 3.76 -16.74 4.87
CA LYS A 21 4.42 -16.29 3.63
C LYS A 21 4.86 -14.82 3.65
N ALA A 22 4.89 -14.17 4.81
CA ALA A 22 5.27 -12.77 4.89
C ALA A 22 6.66 -12.50 4.34
N GLN A 23 6.79 -11.42 3.60
CA GLN A 23 8.05 -10.91 3.05
C GLN A 23 8.50 -9.64 3.80
N ALA A 24 9.65 -9.09 3.43
CA ALA A 24 10.35 -8.08 4.22
C ALA A 24 9.50 -6.84 4.56
N ALA A 25 8.81 -6.24 3.59
CA ALA A 25 8.00 -5.04 3.86
C ALA A 25 6.77 -5.38 4.73
N ALA A 26 6.15 -6.54 4.54
CA ALA A 26 5.04 -7.01 5.35
C ALA A 26 5.45 -7.24 6.81
N ILE A 27 6.59 -7.88 7.04
CA ILE A 27 7.14 -8.10 8.38
C ILE A 27 7.47 -6.76 9.04
N TRP A 28 8.12 -5.86 8.33
CA TRP A 28 8.48 -4.54 8.83
C TRP A 28 7.24 -3.75 9.27
N VAL A 29 6.19 -3.70 8.44
CA VAL A 29 4.92 -3.03 8.76
C VAL A 29 4.26 -3.67 9.98
N CYS A 30 4.22 -5.00 10.06
CA CYS A 30 3.66 -5.70 11.21
C CYS A 30 4.41 -5.34 12.50
N ASP A 31 5.74 -5.36 12.49
CA ASP A 31 6.56 -5.05 13.66
C ASP A 31 6.46 -3.60 14.06
N PHE A 32 6.49 -2.67 13.10
CA PHE A 32 6.28 -1.25 13.36
C PHE A 32 4.93 -0.98 14.03
N LEU A 33 3.86 -1.61 13.54
CA LEU A 33 2.52 -1.40 14.09
C LEU A 33 2.33 -1.94 15.51
N LYS A 34 3.09 -2.95 15.94
CA LYS A 34 3.05 -3.44 17.34
C LYS A 34 3.32 -2.30 18.34
N TYR A 35 4.23 -1.39 17.97
CA TYR A 35 4.68 -0.29 18.84
C TYR A 35 4.02 1.06 18.48
N SER A 36 3.31 1.15 17.38
CA SER A 36 2.66 2.39 16.95
C SER A 36 1.48 2.74 17.84
N LYS A 37 1.39 4.01 18.27
CA LYS A 37 0.20 4.55 18.93
C LYS A 37 -1.03 4.61 18.02
N HIS A 38 -0.83 4.55 16.69
CA HIS A 38 -1.88 4.60 15.67
C HIS A 38 -2.28 3.21 15.15
N LYS A 39 -1.87 2.14 15.79
CA LYS A 39 -2.14 0.76 15.32
C LYS A 39 -3.62 0.41 15.11
N LYS A 40 -4.53 1.05 15.86
CA LYS A 40 -5.98 0.81 15.73
C LYS A 40 -6.61 1.57 14.57
N GLU A 41 -6.01 2.68 14.17
CA GLU A 41 -6.45 3.58 13.11
C GLU A 41 -5.74 3.31 11.78
N ASN A 42 -4.77 2.38 11.76
CA ASN A 42 -4.03 2.00 10.57
C ASN A 42 -4.63 0.73 9.95
N TYR A 43 -5.01 0.81 8.68
CA TYR A 43 -5.52 -0.29 7.86
C TYR A 43 -4.46 -0.69 6.85
N ILE A 44 -4.13 -1.97 6.78
CA ILE A 44 -3.11 -2.50 5.88
C ILE A 44 -3.80 -3.09 4.66
N PHE A 45 -3.40 -2.64 3.49
CA PHE A 45 -3.89 -3.11 2.19
C PHE A 45 -2.77 -3.83 1.45
N GLY A 46 -3.08 -4.97 0.88
CA GLY A 46 -2.14 -5.78 0.11
C GLY A 46 -2.86 -6.82 -0.73
N ASN A 47 -2.12 -7.61 -1.48
CA ASN A 47 -2.66 -8.73 -2.23
C ASN A 47 -2.07 -10.03 -1.69
N THR A 48 -2.89 -10.82 -1.03
CA THR A 48 -2.52 -12.03 -0.30
C THR A 48 -3.40 -13.19 -0.75
N ASP A 49 -2.83 -14.36 -0.90
CA ASP A 49 -3.50 -15.58 -1.38
C ASP A 49 -4.02 -16.50 -0.26
N SER A 50 -3.66 -16.26 0.98
CA SER A 50 -4.11 -17.02 2.15
C SER A 50 -4.80 -16.13 3.18
N LYS A 51 -5.42 -16.71 4.20
CA LYS A 51 -6.27 -16.00 5.17
C LYS A 51 -5.65 -15.87 6.58
N ASP A 52 -4.44 -16.34 6.77
CA ASP A 52 -3.69 -16.28 8.04
C ASP A 52 -2.99 -14.92 8.23
N PHE A 53 -3.76 -13.85 8.19
CA PHE A 53 -3.26 -12.48 8.23
C PHE A 53 -2.51 -12.13 9.52
N LEU A 54 -1.42 -11.34 9.39
CA LEU A 54 -0.61 -10.87 10.51
C LEU A 54 -1.35 -9.91 11.46
N SER A 55 -2.42 -9.26 10.99
CA SER A 55 -3.24 -8.38 11.82
C SER A 55 -4.70 -8.36 11.40
N LYS A 56 -5.59 -7.97 12.33
CA LYS A 56 -7.03 -7.87 12.09
C LYS A 56 -7.43 -6.71 11.16
N ASN A 57 -6.57 -5.70 11.04
CA ASN A 57 -6.82 -4.51 10.23
C ASN A 57 -6.34 -4.67 8.78
N TYR A 58 -6.07 -5.89 8.34
CA TYR A 58 -5.71 -6.18 6.96
C TYR A 58 -6.93 -6.26 6.06
N VAL A 59 -6.81 -5.65 4.89
CA VAL A 59 -7.82 -5.67 3.82
C VAL A 59 -7.17 -6.17 2.54
N ASN A 60 -7.64 -7.28 2.02
CA ASN A 60 -7.12 -7.83 0.77
C ASN A 60 -7.62 -7.03 -0.44
N VAL A 61 -6.70 -6.61 -1.30
CA VAL A 61 -6.98 -5.95 -2.58
C VAL A 61 -6.91 -7.02 -3.68
N PRO A 62 -8.03 -7.49 -4.22
CA PRO A 62 -8.02 -8.55 -5.21
C PRO A 62 -7.39 -8.07 -6.52
N ILE A 63 -6.66 -8.95 -7.19
CA ILE A 63 -6.11 -8.72 -8.53
C ILE A 63 -6.57 -9.87 -9.42
N LYS A 64 -7.39 -9.55 -10.42
CA LYS A 64 -7.91 -10.51 -11.40
C LYS A 64 -7.65 -9.96 -12.80
N LEU A 65 -6.47 -10.22 -13.33
CA LEU A 65 -6.11 -9.77 -14.68
C LEU A 65 -7.02 -10.46 -15.71
N ARG A 66 -7.71 -9.63 -16.50
CA ARG A 66 -8.66 -10.12 -17.53
C ARG A 66 -7.98 -10.48 -18.84
N SER A 67 -6.76 -9.99 -19.07
CA SER A 67 -5.97 -10.28 -20.27
C SER A 67 -4.47 -10.18 -19.98
N LYS A 68 -3.64 -10.72 -20.91
CA LYS A 68 -2.18 -10.59 -20.84
C LYS A 68 -1.67 -9.15 -20.97
N PHE A 69 -2.51 -8.25 -21.48
CA PHE A 69 -2.17 -6.82 -21.65
C PHE A 69 -2.63 -5.95 -20.47
N SER A 70 -3.29 -6.52 -19.47
CA SER A 70 -3.74 -5.79 -18.29
C SER A 70 -2.57 -5.45 -17.38
N SER A 71 -2.48 -4.20 -16.93
CA SER A 71 -1.46 -3.76 -15.98
C SER A 71 -1.86 -4.16 -14.55
N THR A 72 -1.04 -4.97 -13.90
CA THR A 72 -1.21 -5.34 -12.48
C THR A 72 -1.25 -4.11 -11.57
N THR A 73 -0.42 -3.12 -11.84
CA THR A 73 -0.37 -1.87 -11.06
C THR A 73 -1.67 -1.08 -11.17
N ILE A 74 -2.21 -0.93 -12.38
CA ILE A 74 -3.47 -0.22 -12.61
C ILE A 74 -4.63 -0.97 -11.96
N GLU A 75 -4.71 -2.27 -12.14
CA GLU A 75 -5.75 -3.12 -11.52
C GLU A 75 -5.72 -3.01 -10.00
N TYR A 76 -4.52 -3.09 -9.40
CA TYR A 76 -4.33 -2.95 -7.96
C TYR A 76 -4.81 -1.58 -7.44
N CYS A 77 -4.43 -0.49 -8.12
CA CYS A 77 -4.86 0.86 -7.76
C CYS A 77 -6.38 1.03 -7.87
N ASN A 78 -6.98 0.57 -8.98
CA ASN A 78 -8.43 0.68 -9.20
C ASN A 78 -9.23 -0.10 -8.15
N ASN A 79 -8.77 -1.30 -7.79
CA ASN A 79 -9.43 -2.11 -6.78
C ASN A 79 -9.25 -1.53 -5.38
N PHE A 80 -8.08 -0.98 -5.06
CA PHE A 80 -7.89 -0.23 -3.82
C PHE A 80 -8.85 0.96 -3.72
N ILE A 81 -8.93 1.81 -4.76
CA ILE A 81 -9.84 2.97 -4.81
C ILE A 81 -11.29 2.52 -4.60
N SER A 82 -11.69 1.43 -5.25
CA SER A 82 -13.04 0.86 -5.10
C SER A 82 -13.34 0.41 -3.67
N LEU A 83 -12.37 -0.21 -2.99
CA LEU A 83 -12.52 -0.66 -1.61
C LEU A 83 -12.63 0.48 -0.61
N ILE A 84 -12.02 1.64 -0.90
CA ILE A 84 -12.04 2.81 -0.01
C ILE A 84 -13.08 3.85 -0.39
N LYS A 85 -13.91 3.62 -1.41
CA LYS A 85 -14.88 4.58 -1.95
C LYS A 85 -15.73 5.28 -0.89
N ASN A 86 -16.06 4.58 0.20
CA ASN A 86 -16.86 5.10 1.32
C ASN A 86 -16.04 5.31 2.59
N ARG A 87 -14.72 5.38 2.48
CA ARG A 87 -13.80 5.57 3.60
C ARG A 87 -12.79 6.65 3.26
N GLU A 88 -12.72 7.67 4.09
CA GLU A 88 -11.67 8.69 3.98
C GLU A 88 -10.48 8.31 4.84
N PHE A 89 -9.29 8.47 4.28
CA PHE A 89 -8.01 8.32 4.97
C PHE A 89 -7.27 9.66 4.97
N ASP A 90 -6.77 10.04 6.13
CA ASP A 90 -5.97 11.27 6.27
C ASP A 90 -4.58 11.10 5.66
N ILE A 91 -4.03 9.89 5.80
CA ILE A 91 -2.70 9.54 5.28
C ILE A 91 -2.81 8.22 4.50
N ILE A 92 -2.16 8.20 3.35
CA ILE A 92 -1.93 7.00 2.55
C ILE A 92 -0.41 6.79 2.46
N GLU A 93 0.06 5.70 3.08
CA GLU A 93 1.46 5.30 3.11
C GLU A 93 1.68 4.15 2.13
N ILE A 94 2.61 4.31 1.21
CA ILE A 94 2.86 3.35 0.13
C ILE A 94 4.28 2.81 0.23
N HIS A 95 4.41 1.49 0.30
CA HIS A 95 5.68 0.80 0.45
C HIS A 95 6.21 0.28 -0.90
N ASN A 96 7.44 0.65 -1.24
CA ASN A 96 8.21 0.12 -2.38
C ASN A 96 7.50 0.13 -3.76
N ARG A 97 6.53 1.01 -3.99
CA ARG A 97 5.80 1.07 -5.26
C ARG A 97 5.57 2.51 -5.74
N PRO A 98 6.63 3.17 -6.30
CA PRO A 98 6.51 4.55 -6.78
C PRO A 98 5.41 4.74 -7.84
N LEU A 99 5.18 3.75 -8.73
CA LEU A 99 4.10 3.82 -9.73
C LEU A 99 2.71 3.81 -9.07
N VAL A 100 2.50 3.01 -8.02
CA VAL A 100 1.26 3.02 -7.24
C VAL A 100 1.06 4.39 -6.58
N PHE A 101 2.12 4.94 -5.98
CA PHE A 101 2.11 6.28 -5.39
C PHE A 101 1.64 7.33 -6.40
N ASN A 102 2.26 7.37 -7.57
CA ASN A 102 1.94 8.36 -8.60
C ASN A 102 0.51 8.23 -9.14
N LEU A 103 -0.01 7.01 -9.29
CA LEU A 103 -1.39 6.79 -9.73
C LEU A 103 -2.39 7.23 -8.66
N LEU A 104 -2.22 6.79 -7.42
CA LEU A 104 -3.16 7.10 -6.35
C LEU A 104 -3.16 8.59 -5.96
N LYS A 105 -1.99 9.24 -5.99
CA LYS A 105 -1.86 10.68 -5.72
C LYS A 105 -2.65 11.55 -6.70
N LYS A 106 -2.88 11.09 -7.93
CA LYS A 106 -3.71 11.80 -8.92
C LYS A 106 -5.20 11.66 -8.67
N GLU A 107 -5.62 10.55 -8.08
CA GLU A 107 -7.03 10.16 -7.93
C GLU A 107 -7.61 10.49 -6.55
N LEU A 108 -6.77 10.62 -5.53
CA LEU A 108 -7.20 10.75 -4.14
C LEU A 108 -6.67 12.02 -3.49
N ASN A 109 -7.54 12.66 -2.70
CA ASN A 109 -7.21 13.86 -1.93
C ASN A 109 -6.84 13.50 -0.48
N SER A 110 -5.67 12.88 -0.29
CA SER A 110 -5.11 12.51 1.01
C SER A 110 -3.67 13.01 1.12
N LYS A 111 -3.09 12.96 2.30
CA LYS A 111 -1.64 13.14 2.46
C LYS A 111 -0.95 11.83 2.11
N PHE A 112 0.07 11.90 1.24
CA PHE A 112 0.79 10.71 0.78
C PHE A 112 2.19 10.63 1.38
N ILE A 113 2.59 9.42 1.75
CA ILE A 113 3.94 9.08 2.20
C ILE A 113 4.46 7.93 1.33
N MET A 114 5.62 8.13 0.71
CA MET A 114 6.33 7.06 0.00
C MET A 114 7.41 6.49 0.91
N TYR A 115 7.36 5.20 1.19
CA TYR A 115 8.34 4.48 2.00
C TYR A 115 9.17 3.54 1.14
N PHE A 116 10.47 3.79 1.07
CA PHE A 116 11.42 2.95 0.36
C PHE A 116 12.12 1.99 1.31
N HIS A 117 11.98 0.69 1.09
CA HIS A 117 12.77 -0.35 1.76
C HIS A 117 14.03 -0.71 0.96
N ASN A 118 14.00 -0.43 -0.34
CA ASN A 118 15.09 -0.67 -1.28
C ASN A 118 15.60 0.66 -1.86
N ASP A 119 16.74 0.63 -2.53
CA ASP A 119 17.29 1.80 -3.19
C ASP A 119 16.31 2.35 -4.26
N PRO A 120 15.84 3.60 -4.11
CA PRO A 120 14.94 4.23 -5.08
C PRO A 120 15.50 4.27 -6.51
N LEU A 121 16.81 4.33 -6.67
CA LEU A 121 17.46 4.39 -7.99
C LEU A 121 17.31 3.09 -8.80
N THR A 122 16.94 1.99 -8.15
CA THR A 122 16.74 0.68 -8.81
C THR A 122 15.28 0.37 -9.12
N MET A 123 14.34 1.20 -8.65
CA MET A 123 12.90 0.93 -8.72
C MET A 123 12.22 1.64 -9.90
N ASN A 124 11.32 0.94 -10.59
CA ASN A 124 10.50 1.55 -11.64
C ASN A 124 9.61 2.65 -11.06
N GLY A 125 9.67 3.84 -11.67
CA GLY A 125 8.95 5.03 -11.22
C GLY A 125 9.78 5.94 -10.29
N SER A 126 11.06 5.60 -10.04
CA SER A 126 11.98 6.44 -9.27
C SER A 126 13.45 6.38 -9.74
N LYS A 127 13.74 5.71 -10.87
CA LYS A 127 15.11 5.54 -11.39
C LYS A 127 15.71 6.85 -11.88
N SER A 128 14.96 7.60 -12.68
CA SER A 128 15.41 8.88 -13.24
C SER A 128 15.16 10.05 -12.27
N VAL A 129 15.85 11.16 -12.51
CA VAL A 129 15.63 12.40 -11.74
C VAL A 129 14.19 12.88 -11.92
N ASN A 130 13.67 12.87 -13.15
CA ASN A 130 12.30 13.31 -13.45
C ASN A 130 11.24 12.45 -12.73
N GLU A 131 11.44 11.13 -12.69
CA GLU A 131 10.55 10.24 -11.92
C GLU A 131 10.55 10.59 -10.44
N ARG A 132 11.73 10.83 -9.84
CA ARG A 132 11.82 11.21 -8.42
C ARG A 132 11.23 12.58 -8.12
N LEU A 133 11.35 13.54 -9.03
CA LEU A 133 10.69 14.85 -8.89
C LEU A 133 9.16 14.79 -9.00
N SER A 134 8.61 13.71 -9.56
CA SER A 134 7.17 13.48 -9.65
C SER A 134 6.55 12.85 -8.39
N LEU A 135 7.36 12.31 -7.50
CA LEU A 135 6.93 11.78 -6.20
C LEU A 135 6.68 12.90 -5.20
#